data_d1485d734de9b77b713f3dbb93e45d1c
#
_entry.id   d1485d734de9b77b713f3dbb93e45d1c
#
_cell.length_a   1.000
_cell.length_b   1.000
_cell.length_c   1.000
_cell.angle_alpha   90.00
_cell.angle_beta   90.00
_cell.angle_gamma   90.00
#
_symmetry.space_group_name_H-M   'P 1'
#
loop_
_entity.id
_entity.type
_entity.pdbx_description
1 polymer ?
#
loop_
_entity_poly.entity_id
_entity_poly.type
_entity_poly.pdbx_seq_one_letter_code
_entity_poly.pdbx_strand_id
1 'polypeptide(L)'
;MNTRLEEFQSYRSRMNGRIAEIDHQGIKRFFNLDAKAYKDGVLDGKTKELLGLVASMVLRCNDCIDYHILQCVNAGWKNEELADAFNVALVVGGSIVIPHLRHAVETLDLVRAEAGIEKPHLKSD
;
A
#
# COMPACT_ATOMS: atom_id res chain seq x y z
N MET A 1 -16.28 -7.79 -14.97
CA MET A 1 -15.93 -8.43 -13.69
C MET A 1 -14.88 -7.59 -12.98
N ASN A 2 -15.06 -7.32 -11.71
CA ASN A 2 -14.12 -6.49 -10.97
C ASN A 2 -12.94 -7.31 -10.47
N THR A 3 -11.76 -6.70 -10.51
CA THR A 3 -10.58 -7.30 -9.90
C THR A 3 -10.68 -7.16 -8.37
N ARG A 4 -9.86 -7.92 -7.67
CA ARG A 4 -9.73 -7.78 -6.21
C ARG A 4 -9.38 -6.35 -5.82
N LEU A 5 -8.51 -5.72 -6.60
CA LEU A 5 -8.08 -4.35 -6.32
C LEU A 5 -9.23 -3.37 -6.48
N GLU A 6 -10.03 -3.50 -7.54
CA GLU A 6 -11.20 -2.64 -7.74
C GLU A 6 -12.21 -2.80 -6.62
N GLU A 7 -12.42 -4.04 -6.17
CA GLU A 7 -13.32 -4.31 -5.05
C GLU A 7 -12.80 -3.69 -3.76
N PHE A 8 -11.50 -3.79 -3.52
CA PHE A 8 -10.85 -3.19 -2.37
C PHE A 8 -11.05 -1.67 -2.35
N GLN A 9 -10.79 -1.01 -3.47
CA GLN A 9 -10.92 0.45 -3.58
C GLN A 9 -12.36 0.88 -3.39
N SER A 10 -13.31 0.17 -3.98
CA SER A 10 -14.73 0.48 -3.86
C SER A 10 -15.21 0.30 -2.42
N TYR A 11 -14.86 -0.80 -1.79
CA TYR A 11 -15.23 -1.07 -0.40
C TYR A 11 -14.64 -0.02 0.53
N ARG A 12 -13.37 0.30 0.34
CA ARG A 12 -12.66 1.28 1.18
C ARG A 12 -13.32 2.66 1.09
N SER A 13 -13.60 3.10 -0.12
CA SER A 13 -14.24 4.40 -0.34
C SER A 13 -15.62 4.44 0.30
N ARG A 14 -16.43 3.41 0.07
CA ARG A 14 -17.79 3.34 0.62
C ARG A 14 -17.77 3.32 2.14
N MET A 15 -16.89 2.51 2.73
CA MET A 15 -16.86 2.38 4.18
C MET A 15 -16.22 3.59 4.86
N ASN A 16 -15.26 4.25 4.22
CA ASN A 16 -14.74 5.51 4.76
C ASN A 16 -15.84 6.58 4.80
N GLY A 17 -16.68 6.63 3.78
CA GLY A 17 -17.84 7.53 3.78
C GLY A 17 -18.80 7.18 4.90
N ARG A 18 -19.07 5.89 5.10
CA ARG A 18 -19.96 5.44 6.18
C ARG A 18 -19.39 5.78 7.55
N ILE A 19 -18.08 5.62 7.75
CA ILE A 19 -17.43 5.98 9.01
C ILE A 19 -17.56 7.48 9.28
N ALA A 20 -17.39 8.30 8.25
CA ALA A 20 -17.57 9.75 8.39
C ALA A 20 -18.98 10.11 8.84
N GLU A 21 -19.99 9.35 8.40
CA GLU A 21 -21.39 9.58 8.81
C GLU A 21 -21.65 9.29 10.29
N ILE A 22 -20.82 8.44 10.92
CA ILE A 22 -20.93 8.19 12.36
C ILE A 22 -20.68 9.48 13.15
N ASP A 23 -19.89 10.38 12.58
CA ASP A 23 -19.65 11.71 13.14
C ASP A 23 -19.04 11.68 14.54
N HIS A 24 -18.09 10.79 14.75
CA HIS A 24 -17.37 10.68 16.00
C HIS A 24 -16.08 11.49 15.95
N GLN A 25 -15.92 12.42 16.88
CA GLN A 25 -14.81 13.38 16.86
C GLN A 25 -13.44 12.71 16.94
N GLY A 26 -13.30 11.72 17.82
CA GLY A 26 -12.03 11.00 17.98
C GLY A 26 -11.62 10.25 16.70
N ILE A 27 -12.59 9.63 16.03
CA ILE A 27 -12.34 8.91 14.79
C ILE A 27 -11.91 9.89 13.71
N LYS A 28 -12.61 11.02 13.59
CA LYS A 28 -12.26 12.05 12.60
C LYS A 28 -10.84 12.58 12.83
N ARG A 29 -10.49 12.80 14.08
CA ARG A 29 -9.15 13.29 14.44
C ARG A 29 -8.07 12.28 14.05
N PHE A 30 -8.33 11.00 14.24
CA PHE A 30 -7.37 9.96 13.89
C PHE A 30 -7.16 9.90 12.37
N PHE A 31 -8.25 9.93 11.60
CA PHE A 31 -8.14 9.94 10.14
C PHE A 31 -7.37 11.16 9.64
N ASN A 32 -7.59 12.31 10.26
CA ASN A 32 -6.89 13.53 9.90
C ASN A 32 -5.39 13.45 10.27
N LEU A 33 -5.10 12.90 11.43
CA LEU A 33 -3.71 12.69 11.87
C LEU A 33 -2.99 11.73 10.94
N ASP A 34 -3.64 10.64 10.57
CA ASP A 34 -3.08 9.65 9.65
C ASP A 34 -2.75 10.28 8.30
N ALA A 35 -3.70 11.03 7.73
CA ALA A 35 -3.49 11.69 6.45
C ALA A 35 -2.32 12.70 6.50
N LYS A 36 -2.22 13.44 7.58
CA LYS A 36 -1.17 14.44 7.74
C LYS A 36 0.22 13.82 7.89
N ALA A 37 0.29 12.63 8.47
CA ALA A 37 1.57 11.97 8.71
C ALA A 37 2.33 11.74 7.39
N TYR A 38 1.62 11.53 6.29
CA TYR A 38 2.22 11.19 4.99
C TYR A 38 2.53 12.41 4.12
N LYS A 39 2.24 13.62 4.59
CA LYS A 39 2.59 14.83 3.86
C LYS A 39 4.08 15.09 3.96
N ASP A 40 4.61 15.84 2.99
CA ASP A 40 6.03 16.19 3.01
C ASP A 40 6.41 16.89 4.30
N GLY A 41 7.50 16.43 4.87
CA GLY A 41 8.12 17.00 6.04
C GLY A 41 9.63 16.93 5.85
N VAL A 42 10.36 16.60 6.91
CA VAL A 42 11.80 16.34 6.77
C VAL A 42 12.03 15.17 5.81
N LEU A 43 11.18 14.14 5.91
CA LEU A 43 11.11 13.11 4.89
C LEU A 43 9.95 13.46 3.94
N ASP A 44 10.14 13.23 2.65
CA ASP A 44 9.06 13.49 1.71
C ASP A 44 7.97 12.42 1.76
N GLY A 45 6.80 12.76 1.22
CA GLY A 45 5.66 11.84 1.23
C GLY A 45 5.94 10.55 0.48
N LYS A 46 6.70 10.62 -0.60
CA LYS A 46 7.09 9.45 -1.38
C LYS A 46 7.83 8.43 -0.52
N THR A 47 8.80 8.90 0.26
CA THR A 47 9.55 8.05 1.19
C THR A 47 8.66 7.52 2.29
N LYS A 48 7.76 8.35 2.82
CA LYS A 48 6.85 7.93 3.88
C LYS A 48 5.92 6.81 3.42
N GLU A 49 5.43 6.87 2.18
CA GLU A 49 4.59 5.78 1.64
C GLU A 49 5.39 4.48 1.56
N LEU A 50 6.64 4.54 1.19
CA LEU A 50 7.49 3.35 1.14
C LEU A 50 7.71 2.79 2.55
N LEU A 51 7.94 3.64 3.54
CA LEU A 51 8.07 3.22 4.93
C LEU A 51 6.79 2.53 5.41
N GLY A 52 5.65 3.11 5.07
CA GLY A 52 4.35 2.54 5.40
C GLY A 52 4.14 1.17 4.77
N LEU A 53 4.59 0.99 3.54
CA LEU A 53 4.50 -0.30 2.84
C LEU A 53 5.31 -1.37 3.58
N VAL A 54 6.57 -1.08 3.89
CA VAL A 54 7.44 -2.04 4.59
C VAL A 54 6.86 -2.40 5.96
N ALA A 55 6.43 -1.39 6.72
CA ALA A 55 5.82 -1.62 8.02
C ALA A 55 4.55 -2.47 7.92
N SER A 56 3.72 -2.20 6.90
CA SER A 56 2.47 -2.94 6.69
C SER A 56 2.73 -4.41 6.41
N MET A 57 3.78 -4.71 5.66
CA MET A 57 4.15 -6.10 5.36
C MET A 57 4.61 -6.82 6.63
N VAL A 58 5.45 -6.17 7.44
CA VAL A 58 5.92 -6.74 8.69
C VAL A 58 4.77 -6.95 9.67
N LEU A 59 3.81 -6.02 9.70
CA LEU A 59 2.61 -6.13 10.51
C LEU A 59 1.57 -7.09 9.91
N ARG A 60 1.79 -7.54 8.70
CA ARG A 60 0.94 -8.53 8.00
C ARG A 60 -0.49 -8.03 7.79
N CYS A 61 -0.60 -6.76 7.38
CA CYS A 61 -1.89 -6.12 7.09
C CYS A 61 -2.07 -6.00 5.59
N ASN A 62 -2.84 -6.92 4.99
CA ASN A 62 -3.03 -6.92 3.54
C ASN A 62 -3.72 -5.65 3.03
N ASP A 63 -4.71 -5.15 3.76
CA ASP A 63 -5.38 -3.89 3.38
C ASP A 63 -4.39 -2.73 3.36
N CYS A 64 -3.53 -2.67 4.35
CA CYS A 64 -2.52 -1.61 4.45
C CYS A 64 -1.49 -1.74 3.31
N ILE A 65 -1.11 -2.98 2.99
CA ILE A 65 -0.21 -3.27 1.87
C ILE A 65 -0.81 -2.75 0.57
N ASP A 66 -2.08 -3.06 0.30
CA ASP A 66 -2.76 -2.64 -0.92
C ASP A 66 -2.78 -1.11 -1.04
N TYR A 67 -3.12 -0.44 0.05
CA TYR A 67 -3.18 1.01 0.08
C TYR A 67 -1.81 1.62 -0.22
N HIS A 68 -0.77 1.15 0.48
CA HIS A 68 0.57 1.73 0.32
C HIS A 68 1.20 1.40 -1.03
N ILE A 69 0.89 0.23 -1.63
CA ILE A 69 1.35 -0.07 -2.98
C ILE A 69 0.75 0.92 -3.97
N LEU A 70 -0.56 1.20 -3.86
CA LEU A 70 -1.20 2.22 -4.70
C LEU A 70 -0.49 3.56 -4.56
N GLN A 71 -0.22 3.98 -3.34
CA GLN A 71 0.44 5.26 -3.10
C GLN A 71 1.87 5.28 -3.63
N CYS A 72 2.60 4.19 -3.44
CA CYS A 72 3.98 4.09 -3.91
C CYS A 72 4.06 4.15 -5.44
N VAL A 73 3.17 3.46 -6.13
CA VAL A 73 3.12 3.50 -7.60
C VAL A 73 2.78 4.91 -8.06
N ASN A 74 1.79 5.54 -7.44
CA ASN A 74 1.40 6.91 -7.78
C ASN A 74 2.52 7.92 -7.52
N ALA A 75 3.35 7.65 -6.51
CA ALA A 75 4.48 8.53 -6.17
C ALA A 75 5.69 8.31 -7.10
N GLY A 76 5.64 7.29 -7.95
CA GLY A 76 6.68 7.06 -8.93
C GLY A 76 7.75 6.04 -8.55
N TRP A 77 7.53 5.26 -7.51
CA TRP A 77 8.45 4.17 -7.18
C TRP A 77 8.43 3.12 -8.29
N LYS A 78 9.62 2.65 -8.66
CA LYS A 78 9.79 1.66 -9.71
C LYS A 78 9.68 0.25 -9.15
N ASN A 79 9.41 -0.73 -10.03
CA ASN A 79 9.24 -2.12 -9.60
C ASN A 79 10.48 -2.66 -8.90
N GLU A 80 11.68 -2.33 -9.41
CA GLU A 80 12.92 -2.79 -8.80
C GLU A 80 13.12 -2.20 -7.40
N GLU A 81 12.69 -0.94 -7.23
CA GLU A 81 12.78 -0.28 -5.93
C GLU A 81 11.80 -0.90 -4.93
N LEU A 82 10.61 -1.23 -5.40
CA LEU A 82 9.62 -1.90 -4.56
C LEU A 82 10.08 -3.31 -4.19
N ALA A 83 10.74 -4.02 -5.12
CA ALA A 83 11.29 -5.33 -4.84
C ALA A 83 12.34 -5.27 -3.72
N ASP A 84 13.19 -4.25 -3.74
CA ASP A 84 14.16 -4.03 -2.67
C ASP A 84 13.46 -3.77 -1.33
N ALA A 85 12.40 -2.99 -1.34
CA ALA A 85 11.62 -2.73 -0.14
C ALA A 85 10.97 -4.01 0.40
N PHE A 86 10.43 -4.85 -0.49
CA PHE A 86 9.87 -6.15 -0.11
C PHE A 86 10.92 -7.01 0.58
N ASN A 87 12.15 -6.98 0.07
CA ASN A 87 13.24 -7.75 0.66
C ASN A 87 13.57 -7.27 2.08
N VAL A 88 13.53 -5.96 2.31
CA VAL A 88 13.73 -5.42 3.66
C VAL A 88 12.65 -5.96 4.60
N ALA A 89 11.39 -5.96 4.15
CA ALA A 89 10.29 -6.48 4.95
C ALA A 89 10.48 -7.95 5.31
N LEU A 90 10.98 -8.76 4.37
CA LEU A 90 11.28 -10.16 4.61
C LEU A 90 12.38 -10.34 5.66
N VAL A 91 13.44 -9.55 5.56
CA VAL A 91 14.56 -9.64 6.50
C VAL A 91 14.11 -9.27 7.92
N VAL A 92 13.31 -8.22 8.04
CA VAL A 92 12.84 -7.74 9.34
C VAL A 92 11.80 -8.70 9.93
N GLY A 93 10.84 -9.13 9.13
CA GLY A 93 9.69 -9.90 9.62
C GLY A 93 9.84 -11.40 9.58
N GLY A 94 10.75 -11.91 8.76
CA GLY A 94 10.99 -13.34 8.62
C GLY A 94 10.02 -14.04 7.68
N SER A 95 10.10 -15.35 7.65
CA SER A 95 9.35 -16.16 6.67
C SER A 95 7.83 -16.03 6.77
N ILE A 96 7.32 -15.59 7.91
CA ILE A 96 5.88 -15.36 8.09
C ILE A 96 5.38 -14.24 7.16
N VAL A 97 6.26 -13.39 6.64
CA VAL A 97 5.91 -12.33 5.69
C VAL A 97 5.70 -12.88 4.28
N ILE A 98 6.22 -14.08 3.96
CA ILE A 98 6.13 -14.61 2.60
C ILE A 98 4.69 -14.66 2.05
N PRO A 99 3.67 -15.11 2.80
CA PRO A 99 2.29 -15.05 2.29
C PRO A 99 1.85 -13.64 1.92
N HIS A 100 2.32 -12.65 2.67
CA HIS A 100 1.98 -11.24 2.43
C HIS A 100 2.79 -10.67 1.26
N LEU A 101 3.99 -11.22 1.01
CA LEU A 101 4.74 -10.90 -0.19
C LEU A 101 3.99 -11.36 -1.45
N ARG A 102 3.42 -12.57 -1.42
CA ARG A 102 2.61 -13.05 -2.54
C ARG A 102 1.45 -12.10 -2.82
N HIS A 103 0.76 -11.68 -1.76
CA HIS A 103 -0.34 -10.72 -1.87
C HIS A 103 0.15 -9.38 -2.44
N ALA A 104 1.28 -8.89 -1.94
CA ALA A 104 1.85 -7.61 -2.39
C ALA A 104 2.23 -7.63 -3.87
N VAL A 105 2.83 -8.72 -4.33
CA VAL A 105 3.22 -8.87 -5.74
C VAL A 105 1.98 -8.92 -6.63
N GLU A 106 0.94 -9.63 -6.22
CA GLU A 106 -0.30 -9.65 -6.99
C GLU A 106 -0.94 -8.25 -7.04
N THR A 107 -0.94 -7.54 -5.92
CA THR A 107 -1.46 -6.17 -5.89
C THR A 107 -0.68 -5.27 -6.84
N LEU A 108 0.64 -5.37 -6.82
CA LEU A 108 1.48 -4.59 -7.72
C LEU A 108 1.15 -4.87 -9.18
N ASP A 109 0.98 -6.15 -9.54
CA ASP A 109 0.58 -6.54 -10.89
C ASP A 109 -0.76 -5.90 -11.27
N LEU A 110 -1.73 -5.93 -10.37
CA LEU A 110 -3.06 -5.36 -10.62
C LEU A 110 -3.00 -3.83 -10.77
N VAL A 111 -2.21 -3.16 -9.94
CA VAL A 111 -2.05 -1.70 -10.02
C VAL A 111 -1.43 -1.31 -11.36
N ARG A 112 -0.38 -2.03 -11.78
CA ARG A 112 0.28 -1.76 -13.07
C ARG A 112 -0.66 -2.02 -14.25
N ALA A 113 -1.47 -3.07 -14.17
CA ALA A 113 -2.44 -3.40 -15.21
C ALA A 113 -3.50 -2.31 -15.35
N GLU A 114 -4.02 -1.78 -14.22
CA GLU A 114 -5.00 -0.69 -14.24
C GLU A 114 -4.43 0.58 -14.86
N ALA A 115 -3.15 0.82 -14.64
CA ALA A 115 -2.47 1.99 -15.18
C ALA A 115 -2.02 1.79 -16.63
N GLY A 116 -2.27 0.61 -17.22
CA GLY A 116 -1.84 0.30 -18.58
C GLY A 116 -0.36 0.01 -18.67
N ILE A 117 0.28 -0.32 -17.55
CA ILE A 117 1.71 -0.61 -17.48
C ILE A 117 1.88 -2.13 -17.38
N GLU A 118 2.88 -2.66 -18.11
CA GLU A 118 3.16 -4.09 -18.09
C GLU A 118 3.46 -4.59 -16.67
N LYS A 119 3.21 -5.90 -16.46
CA LYS A 119 3.56 -6.54 -15.21
C LYS A 119 5.04 -6.36 -14.90
N PRO A 120 5.39 -6.23 -13.62
CA PRO A 120 6.78 -6.12 -13.24
C PRO A 120 7.53 -7.42 -13.56
N HIS A 121 8.73 -7.27 -14.10
CA HIS A 121 9.67 -8.36 -14.24
C HIS A 121 10.64 -8.28 -13.09
N LEU A 122 10.46 -9.14 -12.17
CA LEU A 122 11.30 -9.11 -10.98
C LEU A 122 12.65 -9.78 -11.24
N LYS A 123 13.09 -9.85 -12.32
CA LYS A 123 14.30 -10.34 -12.62
C LYS A 123 14.96 -9.86 -13.66
N SER A 124 15.32 -9.77 -13.92
CA SER A 124 15.53 -9.59 -14.83
C SER A 124 16.02 -10.12 -15.41
N ASP A 125 15.68 -10.56 -15.50
CA ASP A 125 15.97 -11.18 -15.96
C ASP A 125 16.43 -11.03 -16.37
#